data_20b4dfe2d22219d6b11bc63983371679
#
_entry.id   20b4dfe2d22219d6b11bc63983371679
#
_cell.length_a   1.000
_cell.length_b   1.000
_cell.length_c   1.000
_cell.angle_alpha   90.00
_cell.angle_beta   90.00
_cell.angle_gamma   90.00
#
_symmetry.space_group_name_H-M   'P 1'
#
loop_
_entity.id
_entity.type
_entity.pdbx_description
1 polymer ?
#
loop_
_entity_poly.entity_id
_entity_poly.type
_entity_poly.pdbx_seq_one_letter_code
_entity_poly.pdbx_strand_id
1 'polypeptide(L)'
;MNHSRNSVRKLTMLALLTAMSIVFARVLSISTGFVRFNLGSLPALLAAVLFGPVEGFAVGTVADMIGGTLSGYAINPLITLGAGSIGLTAGLLWRALPNLRLGLRTQISVFAGHAVGSIVINSLALHLFYDYPWSVLVTRIPNALVLAAVNTVLVRLLLENKTIRGIAQ
;
A
#
# COMPACT_ATOMS: atom_id res chain seq x y z
N MET A 1 -20.24 13.81 22.55
CA MET A 1 -20.63 12.49 22.00
C MET A 1 -20.26 12.27 20.53
N ASN A 2 -20.08 13.29 19.68
CA ASN A 2 -19.70 13.09 18.26
C ASN A 2 -18.26 12.62 18.02
N HIS A 3 -17.33 12.97 18.89
CA HIS A 3 -15.90 12.64 18.69
C HIS A 3 -15.61 11.13 18.77
N SER A 4 -16.25 10.41 19.70
CA SER A 4 -16.09 8.96 19.82
C SER A 4 -16.69 8.17 18.65
N ARG A 5 -17.83 8.60 18.11
CA ARG A 5 -18.47 7.98 16.94
C ARG A 5 -17.58 8.08 15.69
N ASN A 6 -16.94 9.23 15.47
CA ASN A 6 -16.04 9.43 14.33
C ASN A 6 -14.76 8.58 14.45
N SER A 7 -14.23 8.43 15.67
CA SER A 7 -13.07 7.57 15.92
C SER A 7 -13.39 6.10 15.70
N VAL A 8 -14.53 5.61 16.16
CA VAL A 8 -14.96 4.21 15.95
C VAL A 8 -15.20 3.95 14.47
N ARG A 9 -15.89 4.85 13.75
CA ARG A 9 -16.10 4.73 12.29
C ARG A 9 -14.78 4.65 11.53
N LYS A 10 -13.82 5.51 11.85
CA LYS A 10 -12.48 5.51 11.25
C LYS A 10 -11.77 4.18 11.51
N LEU A 11 -11.77 3.70 12.75
CA LEU A 11 -11.14 2.43 13.13
C LEU A 11 -11.76 1.25 12.38
N THR A 12 -13.08 1.19 12.26
CA THR A 12 -13.79 0.16 11.51
C THR A 12 -13.39 0.16 10.04
N MET A 13 -13.30 1.34 9.42
CA MET A 13 -12.86 1.46 8.02
C MET A 13 -11.42 1.01 7.83
N LEU A 14 -10.52 1.37 8.74
CA LEU A 14 -9.12 0.92 8.68
C LEU A 14 -9.02 -0.61 8.86
N ALA A 15 -9.81 -1.20 9.75
CA ALA A 15 -9.86 -2.64 9.93
C ALA A 15 -10.37 -3.37 8.66
N LEU A 16 -11.42 -2.84 8.01
CA LEU A 16 -11.91 -3.37 6.74
C LEU A 16 -10.87 -3.25 5.62
N LEU A 17 -10.20 -2.11 5.50
CA LEU A 17 -9.13 -1.92 4.52
C LEU A 17 -7.95 -2.87 4.79
N THR A 18 -7.61 -3.12 6.05
CA THR A 18 -6.58 -4.10 6.43
C THR A 18 -6.99 -5.52 6.01
N ALA A 19 -8.22 -5.92 6.28
CA ALA A 19 -8.74 -7.23 5.85
C ALA A 19 -8.73 -7.38 4.32
N MET A 20 -9.17 -6.35 3.59
CA MET A 20 -9.10 -6.32 2.13
C MET A 20 -7.65 -6.43 1.62
N SER A 21 -6.71 -5.73 2.28
CA SER A 21 -5.29 -5.81 1.91
C SER A 21 -4.75 -7.24 2.03
N ILE A 22 -5.11 -7.94 3.12
CA ILE A 22 -4.73 -9.34 3.33
C ILE A 22 -5.31 -10.23 2.23
N VAL A 23 -6.59 -10.10 1.92
CA VAL A 23 -7.26 -10.88 0.88
C VAL A 23 -6.60 -10.62 -0.48
N PHE A 24 -6.38 -9.38 -0.86
CA PHE A 24 -5.75 -9.02 -2.14
C PHE A 24 -4.29 -9.49 -2.23
N ALA A 25 -3.57 -9.48 -1.12
CA ALA A 25 -2.17 -9.89 -1.09
C ALA A 25 -1.98 -11.41 -1.06
N ARG A 26 -2.93 -12.16 -0.50
CA ARG A 26 -2.76 -13.60 -0.23
C ARG A 26 -3.66 -14.48 -1.07
N VAL A 27 -4.92 -14.11 -1.25
CA VAL A 27 -5.90 -14.89 -1.99
C VAL A 27 -5.89 -14.52 -3.48
N LEU A 28 -5.84 -13.22 -3.80
CA LEU A 28 -5.87 -12.71 -5.18
C LEU A 28 -4.46 -12.39 -5.70
N SER A 29 -3.46 -13.21 -5.36
CA SER A 29 -2.09 -13.01 -5.84
C SER A 29 -1.72 -14.05 -6.89
N ILE A 30 -1.11 -13.56 -7.99
CA ILE A 30 -0.52 -14.41 -9.03
C ILE A 30 0.99 -14.39 -8.82
N SER A 31 1.59 -15.56 -8.57
CA SER A 31 3.04 -15.70 -8.40
C SER A 31 3.62 -16.47 -9.57
N THR A 32 4.64 -15.91 -10.20
CA THR A 32 5.41 -16.52 -11.29
C THR A 32 6.82 -16.91 -10.83
N GLY A 33 6.97 -17.36 -9.58
CA GLY A 33 8.25 -17.71 -8.96
C GLY A 33 8.97 -16.48 -8.40
N PHE A 34 9.64 -15.70 -9.23
CA PHE A 34 10.43 -14.54 -8.77
C PHE A 34 9.60 -13.26 -8.60
N VAL A 35 8.45 -13.19 -9.26
CA VAL A 35 7.61 -11.99 -9.29
C VAL A 35 6.21 -12.33 -8.79
N ARG A 36 5.70 -11.52 -7.88
CA ARG A 36 4.35 -11.65 -7.32
C ARG A 36 3.50 -10.45 -7.66
N PHE A 37 2.44 -10.67 -8.44
CA PHE A 37 1.42 -9.68 -8.72
C PHE A 37 0.31 -9.77 -7.70
N ASN A 38 0.06 -8.71 -6.94
CA ASN A 38 -1.08 -8.60 -6.04
C ASN A 38 -1.47 -7.14 -5.83
N LEU A 39 -2.72 -6.92 -5.48
CA LEU A 39 -3.28 -5.60 -5.19
C LEU A 39 -3.30 -5.27 -3.68
N GLY A 40 -2.49 -5.96 -2.87
CA GLY A 40 -2.46 -5.78 -1.42
C GLY A 40 -2.11 -4.36 -0.97
N SER A 41 -1.37 -3.61 -1.77
CA SER A 41 -1.07 -2.20 -1.49
C SER A 41 -2.24 -1.24 -1.74
N LEU A 42 -3.25 -1.61 -2.53
CA LEU A 42 -4.38 -0.74 -2.87
C LEU A 42 -5.13 -0.22 -1.63
N PRO A 43 -5.55 -1.07 -0.66
CA PRO A 43 -6.23 -0.59 0.53
C PRO A 43 -5.36 0.31 1.43
N ALA A 44 -4.04 0.05 1.51
CA ALA A 44 -3.11 0.92 2.24
C ALA A 44 -2.98 2.30 1.58
N LEU A 45 -2.95 2.36 0.25
CA LEU A 45 -2.96 3.60 -0.52
C LEU A 45 -4.27 4.37 -0.33
N LEU A 46 -5.41 3.68 -0.32
CA LEU A 46 -6.73 4.30 -0.03
C LEU A 46 -6.77 4.85 1.39
N ALA A 47 -6.30 4.09 2.38
CA ALA A 47 -6.20 4.57 3.76
C ALA A 47 -5.33 5.82 3.86
N ALA A 48 -4.20 5.84 3.15
CA ALA A 48 -3.29 6.98 3.12
C ALA A 48 -3.92 8.25 2.54
N VAL A 49 -4.69 8.11 1.46
CA VAL A 49 -5.34 9.23 0.78
C VAL A 49 -6.57 9.73 1.54
N LEU A 50 -7.38 8.83 2.09
CA LEU A 50 -8.64 9.17 2.76
C LEU A 50 -8.44 9.63 4.21
N PHE A 51 -7.57 8.96 4.96
CA PHE A 51 -7.39 9.21 6.39
C PHE A 51 -6.05 9.83 6.73
N GLY A 52 -5.00 9.50 5.99
CA GLY A 52 -3.70 10.11 6.15
C GLY A 52 -2.51 9.13 6.07
N PRO A 53 -1.28 9.67 6.05
CA PRO A 53 -0.07 8.86 5.85
C PRO A 53 0.16 7.83 6.97
N VAL A 54 -0.14 8.16 8.21
CA VAL A 54 0.02 7.25 9.36
C VAL A 54 -0.96 6.09 9.26
N GLU A 55 -2.18 6.35 8.85
CA GLU A 55 -3.21 5.33 8.64
C GLU A 55 -2.86 4.39 7.48
N GLY A 56 -2.32 4.95 6.40
CA GLY A 56 -1.80 4.15 5.29
C GLY A 56 -0.64 3.26 5.70
N PHE A 57 0.28 3.78 6.52
CA PHE A 57 1.37 3.01 7.11
C PHE A 57 0.83 1.87 8.00
N ALA A 58 -0.10 2.18 8.88
CA ALA A 58 -0.69 1.20 9.79
C ALA A 58 -1.40 0.06 9.04
N VAL A 59 -2.21 0.39 8.03
CA VAL A 59 -2.89 -0.63 7.21
C VAL A 59 -1.88 -1.52 6.50
N GLY A 60 -0.84 -0.95 5.89
CA GLY A 60 0.19 -1.71 5.18
C GLY A 60 0.99 -2.65 6.10
N THR A 61 1.46 -2.14 7.25
CA THR A 61 2.23 -2.94 8.22
C THR A 61 1.39 -4.04 8.86
N VAL A 62 0.19 -3.72 9.35
CA VAL A 62 -0.68 -4.71 10.01
C VAL A 62 -1.13 -5.78 9.03
N ALA A 63 -1.46 -5.40 7.78
CA ALA A 63 -1.83 -6.36 6.75
C ALA A 63 -0.67 -7.30 6.38
N ASP A 64 0.56 -6.80 6.31
CA ASP A 64 1.72 -7.64 6.03
C ASP A 64 2.02 -8.60 7.19
N MET A 65 2.00 -8.11 8.44
CA MET A 65 2.22 -8.94 9.62
C MET A 65 1.19 -10.07 9.72
N ILE A 66 -0.10 -9.73 9.68
CA ILE A 66 -1.17 -10.74 9.79
C ILE A 66 -1.16 -11.66 8.58
N GLY A 67 -1.10 -11.09 7.38
CA GLY A 67 -1.10 -11.87 6.15
C GLY A 67 0.14 -12.78 6.02
N GLY A 68 1.32 -12.33 6.45
CA GLY A 68 2.54 -13.13 6.51
C GLY A 68 2.39 -14.34 7.44
N THR A 69 1.92 -14.08 8.66
CA THR A 69 1.66 -15.14 9.66
C THR A 69 0.64 -16.16 9.16
N LEU A 70 -0.49 -15.71 8.60
CA LEU A 70 -1.51 -16.60 8.04
C LEU A 70 -1.01 -17.46 6.87
N SER A 71 -0.01 -16.99 6.15
CA SER A 71 0.62 -17.72 5.04
C SER A 71 1.80 -18.60 5.46
N GLY A 72 2.10 -18.69 6.76
CA GLY A 72 3.22 -19.46 7.30
C GLY A 72 4.61 -18.85 7.03
N TYR A 73 4.68 -17.58 6.63
CA TYR A 73 5.96 -16.88 6.46
C TYR A 73 6.46 -16.29 7.77
N ALA A 74 7.77 -16.37 7.99
CA ALA A 74 8.41 -15.60 9.05
C ALA A 74 8.28 -14.10 8.78
N ILE A 75 7.88 -13.34 9.79
CA ILE A 75 7.77 -11.88 9.69
C ILE A 75 9.18 -11.30 9.59
N ASN A 76 9.44 -10.56 8.51
CA ASN A 76 10.66 -9.80 8.37
C ASN A 76 10.36 -8.31 8.61
N PRO A 77 10.94 -7.69 9.66
CA PRO A 77 10.62 -6.29 10.02
C PRO A 77 10.84 -5.31 8.86
N LEU A 78 11.88 -5.53 8.05
CA LEU A 78 12.20 -4.62 6.94
C LEU A 78 11.20 -4.75 5.78
N ILE A 79 10.71 -5.97 5.49
CA ILE A 79 9.62 -6.18 4.51
C ILE A 79 8.33 -5.53 5.00
N THR A 80 8.02 -5.69 6.28
CA THR A 80 6.85 -5.06 6.90
C THR A 80 6.93 -3.54 6.87
N LEU A 81 8.11 -2.96 7.14
CA LEU A 81 8.36 -1.53 6.96
C LEU A 81 8.19 -1.11 5.51
N GLY A 82 8.66 -1.91 4.56
CA GLY A 82 8.45 -1.68 3.13
C GLY A 82 6.97 -1.63 2.75
N ALA A 83 6.17 -2.56 3.26
CA ALA A 83 4.73 -2.59 3.03
C ALA A 83 4.02 -1.34 3.59
N GLY A 84 4.36 -0.92 4.81
CA GLY A 84 3.82 0.29 5.41
C GLY A 84 4.27 1.57 4.71
N SER A 85 5.52 1.63 4.30
CA SER A 85 6.08 2.84 3.66
C SER A 85 5.47 3.17 2.30
N ILE A 86 4.83 2.21 1.61
CA ILE A 86 4.02 2.49 0.43
C ILE A 86 2.90 3.47 0.78
N GLY A 87 2.12 3.17 1.80
CA GLY A 87 1.04 4.04 2.26
C GLY A 87 1.55 5.36 2.86
N LEU A 88 2.59 5.29 3.68
CA LEU A 88 3.19 6.48 4.30
C LEU A 88 3.64 7.49 3.25
N THR A 89 4.50 7.07 2.32
CA THR A 89 5.05 7.94 1.27
C THR A 89 3.95 8.49 0.37
N ALA A 90 3.01 7.63 -0.06
CA ALA A 90 1.89 8.08 -0.87
C ALA A 90 1.02 9.12 -0.14
N GLY A 91 0.72 8.91 1.15
CA GLY A 91 -0.06 9.84 1.95
C GLY A 91 0.65 11.17 2.21
N LEU A 92 1.96 11.14 2.45
CA LEU A 92 2.75 12.36 2.62
C LEU A 92 2.75 13.21 1.34
N LEU A 93 3.02 12.60 0.19
CA LEU A 93 2.99 13.32 -1.09
C LEU A 93 1.58 13.77 -1.46
N TRP A 94 0.56 12.97 -1.15
CA TRP A 94 -0.82 13.38 -1.33
C TRP A 94 -1.15 14.66 -0.57
N ARG A 95 -0.66 14.80 0.65
CA ARG A 95 -0.83 16.05 1.45
C ARG A 95 0.04 17.19 0.97
N ALA A 96 1.24 16.90 0.50
CA ALA A 96 2.19 17.91 0.03
C ALA A 96 1.80 18.54 -1.33
N LEU A 97 0.97 17.86 -2.12
CA LEU A 97 0.62 18.26 -3.49
C LEU A 97 -0.88 18.61 -3.66
N PRO A 98 -1.48 19.49 -2.84
CA PRO A 98 -2.91 19.77 -2.86
C PRO A 98 -3.38 20.45 -4.16
N ASN A 99 -2.51 21.20 -4.81
CA ASN A 99 -2.83 22.04 -5.97
C ASN A 99 -2.78 21.29 -7.29
N LEU A 100 -2.33 20.02 -7.31
CA LEU A 100 -2.27 19.23 -8.53
C LEU A 100 -3.64 18.67 -8.90
N ARG A 101 -3.86 18.50 -10.22
CA ARG A 101 -5.03 17.79 -10.73
C ARG A 101 -5.09 16.37 -10.13
N LEU A 102 -6.30 15.89 -9.81
CA LEU A 102 -6.53 14.59 -9.14
C LEU A 102 -5.70 13.45 -9.77
N GLY A 103 -5.71 13.31 -11.08
CA GLY A 103 -4.97 12.25 -11.77
C GLY A 103 -3.45 12.31 -11.56
N LEU A 104 -2.85 13.50 -11.73
CA LEU A 104 -1.41 13.69 -11.55
C LEU A 104 -0.99 13.53 -10.07
N ARG A 105 -1.79 14.06 -9.16
CA ARG A 105 -1.58 13.91 -7.72
C ARG A 105 -1.60 12.44 -7.30
N THR A 106 -2.59 11.67 -7.77
CA THR A 106 -2.68 10.23 -7.51
C THR A 106 -1.48 9.49 -8.09
N GLN A 107 -1.13 9.78 -9.35
CA GLN A 107 0.00 9.14 -10.03
C GLN A 107 1.31 9.35 -9.28
N ILE A 108 1.69 10.59 -8.98
CA ILE A 108 2.94 10.90 -8.28
C ILE A 108 2.96 10.22 -6.91
N SER A 109 1.87 10.31 -6.14
CA SER A 109 1.80 9.74 -4.79
C SER A 109 1.94 8.22 -4.80
N VAL A 110 1.24 7.53 -5.69
CA VAL A 110 1.26 6.06 -5.78
C VAL A 110 2.60 5.56 -6.30
N PHE A 111 3.14 6.17 -7.37
CA PHE A 111 4.43 5.77 -7.91
C PHE A 111 5.57 5.96 -6.91
N ALA A 112 5.61 7.08 -6.20
CA ALA A 112 6.60 7.32 -5.15
C ALA A 112 6.45 6.32 -4.00
N GLY A 113 5.23 5.98 -3.58
CA GLY A 113 4.98 4.95 -2.58
C GLY A 113 5.57 3.60 -2.98
N HIS A 114 5.31 3.15 -4.21
CA HIS A 114 5.89 1.92 -4.75
C HIS A 114 7.40 2.00 -4.94
N ALA A 115 7.95 3.15 -5.37
CA ALA A 115 9.38 3.33 -5.51
C ALA A 115 10.09 3.15 -4.15
N VAL A 116 9.62 3.82 -3.11
CA VAL A 116 10.22 3.71 -1.77
C VAL A 116 9.97 2.33 -1.16
N GLY A 117 8.73 1.90 -1.06
CA GLY A 117 8.39 0.68 -0.33
C GLY A 117 8.75 -0.61 -1.09
N SER A 118 8.40 -0.71 -2.37
CA SER A 118 8.58 -1.96 -3.13
C SER A 118 9.97 -2.06 -3.75
N ILE A 119 10.50 -0.97 -4.35
CA ILE A 119 11.78 -1.04 -5.07
C ILE A 119 12.94 -0.87 -4.09
N VAL A 120 12.90 0.15 -3.21
CA VAL A 120 14.03 0.41 -2.32
C VAL A 120 14.00 -0.53 -1.12
N ILE A 121 13.00 -0.38 -0.24
CA ILE A 121 13.00 -1.05 1.07
C ILE A 121 12.86 -2.57 0.93
N ASN A 122 11.89 -3.05 0.15
CA ASN A 122 11.70 -4.50 -0.01
C ASN A 122 12.83 -5.17 -0.79
N SER A 123 13.45 -4.51 -1.77
CA SER A 123 14.60 -5.10 -2.45
C SER A 123 15.83 -5.16 -1.53
N LEU A 124 16.05 -4.13 -0.72
CA LEU A 124 17.09 -4.15 0.31
C LEU A 124 16.85 -5.28 1.33
N ALA A 125 15.62 -5.46 1.79
CA ALA A 125 15.27 -6.54 2.69
C ALA A 125 15.56 -7.93 2.09
N LEU A 126 15.21 -8.14 0.83
CA LEU A 126 15.46 -9.41 0.13
C LEU A 126 16.95 -9.65 -0.07
N HIS A 127 17.72 -8.62 -0.35
CA HIS A 127 19.18 -8.75 -0.47
C HIS A 127 19.83 -9.10 0.87
N LEU A 128 19.46 -8.37 1.94
CA LEU A 128 20.12 -8.52 3.26
C LEU A 128 19.71 -9.77 4.03
N PHE A 129 18.48 -10.24 3.90
CA PHE A 129 17.94 -11.33 4.73
C PHE A 129 17.73 -12.63 3.97
N TYR A 130 17.73 -12.59 2.64
CA TYR A 130 17.46 -13.76 1.80
C TYR A 130 18.51 -13.98 0.70
N ASP A 131 19.61 -13.21 0.73
CA ASP A 131 20.75 -13.31 -0.20
C ASP A 131 20.37 -13.24 -1.69
N TYR A 132 19.27 -12.53 -2.03
CA TYR A 132 18.88 -12.36 -3.42
C TYR A 132 19.90 -11.48 -4.16
N PRO A 133 20.47 -11.94 -5.28
CA PRO A 133 21.41 -11.14 -6.06
C PRO A 133 20.70 -9.95 -6.73
N TRP A 134 21.42 -8.84 -6.88
CA TRP A 134 20.89 -7.63 -7.50
C TRP A 134 20.35 -7.85 -8.92
N SER A 135 20.93 -8.77 -9.69
CA SER A 135 20.44 -9.17 -11.01
C SER A 135 19.00 -9.67 -11.00
N VAL A 136 18.59 -10.39 -9.95
CA VAL A 136 17.21 -10.84 -9.77
C VAL A 136 16.31 -9.69 -9.27
N LEU A 137 16.82 -8.84 -8.38
CA LEU A 137 16.04 -7.73 -7.83
C LEU A 137 15.66 -6.66 -8.87
N VAL A 138 16.48 -6.46 -9.89
CA VAL A 138 16.18 -5.55 -11.02
C VAL A 138 14.91 -6.00 -11.77
N THR A 139 14.62 -7.29 -11.85
CA THR A 139 13.40 -7.79 -12.50
C THR A 139 12.10 -7.38 -11.76
N ARG A 140 12.21 -6.89 -10.53
CA ARG A 140 11.08 -6.37 -9.74
C ARG A 140 10.66 -4.96 -10.14
N ILE A 141 11.55 -4.19 -10.77
CA ILE A 141 11.25 -2.81 -11.19
C ILE A 141 10.07 -2.77 -12.18
N PRO A 142 10.05 -3.52 -13.28
CA PRO A 142 8.89 -3.57 -14.17
C PRO A 142 7.59 -3.95 -13.46
N ASN A 143 7.66 -4.95 -12.56
CA ASN A 143 6.50 -5.36 -11.78
C ASN A 143 5.98 -4.24 -10.87
N ALA A 144 6.87 -3.55 -10.16
CA ALA A 144 6.47 -2.43 -9.30
C ALA A 144 5.86 -1.28 -10.10
N LEU A 145 6.36 -1.00 -11.32
CA LEU A 145 5.80 0.02 -12.21
C LEU A 145 4.40 -0.38 -12.71
N VAL A 146 4.20 -1.62 -13.11
CA VAL A 146 2.87 -2.13 -13.52
C VAL A 146 1.89 -2.05 -12.35
N LEU A 147 2.28 -2.51 -11.16
CA LEU A 147 1.43 -2.42 -9.97
C LEU A 147 1.13 -0.97 -9.59
N ALA A 148 2.11 -0.06 -9.68
CA ALA A 148 1.89 1.36 -9.45
C ALA A 148 0.88 1.95 -10.46
N ALA A 149 0.99 1.59 -11.73
CA ALA A 149 0.06 2.04 -12.76
C ALA A 149 -1.37 1.54 -12.50
N VAL A 150 -1.53 0.24 -12.22
CA VAL A 150 -2.84 -0.36 -11.91
C VAL A 150 -3.43 0.28 -10.65
N ASN A 151 -2.65 0.38 -9.57
CA ASN A 151 -3.11 1.02 -8.33
C ASN A 151 -3.47 2.50 -8.55
N THR A 152 -2.75 3.23 -9.40
CA THR A 152 -3.08 4.62 -9.74
C THR A 152 -4.46 4.72 -10.38
N VAL A 153 -4.75 3.85 -11.36
CA VAL A 153 -6.06 3.83 -12.03
C VAL A 153 -7.17 3.49 -11.03
N LEU A 154 -6.97 2.45 -10.22
CA LEU A 154 -7.97 2.01 -9.24
C LEU A 154 -8.22 3.06 -8.14
N VAL A 155 -7.16 3.63 -7.56
CA VAL A 155 -7.30 4.70 -6.55
C VAL A 155 -8.01 5.91 -7.15
N ARG A 156 -7.66 6.31 -8.38
CA ARG A 156 -8.33 7.43 -9.07
C ARG A 156 -9.81 7.15 -9.27
N LEU A 157 -10.18 6.00 -9.83
CA LEU A 157 -11.59 5.62 -10.06
C LEU A 157 -12.40 5.61 -8.75
N LEU A 158 -11.80 5.09 -7.68
CA LEU A 158 -12.44 5.08 -6.37
C LEU A 158 -12.61 6.50 -5.80
N LEU A 159 -11.64 7.39 -5.99
CA LEU A 159 -11.73 8.79 -5.55
C LEU A 159 -12.67 9.66 -6.41
N GLU A 160 -12.96 9.28 -7.65
CA GLU A 160 -13.96 9.93 -8.48
C GLU A 160 -15.39 9.65 -7.97
N ASN A 161 -15.59 8.55 -7.22
CA ASN A 161 -16.87 8.23 -6.59
C ASN A 161 -17.11 9.14 -5.38
N LYS A 162 -18.21 9.92 -5.44
CA LYS A 162 -18.60 10.89 -4.40
C LYS A 162 -18.83 10.22 -3.03
N THR A 163 -19.35 9.00 -3.01
CA THR A 163 -19.62 8.24 -1.78
C THR A 163 -18.33 7.93 -1.03
N ILE A 164 -17.30 7.48 -1.75
CA ILE A 164 -15.99 7.15 -1.14
C ILE A 164 -15.30 8.41 -0.63
N ARG A 165 -15.37 9.49 -1.39
CA ARG A 165 -14.81 10.78 -0.96
C ARG A 165 -15.49 11.33 0.29
N GLY A 166 -16.81 11.12 0.47
CA GLY A 166 -17.58 11.51 1.64
C GLY A 166 -17.27 10.69 2.91
N ILE A 167 -16.55 9.56 2.80
CA ILE A 167 -16.15 8.77 3.97
C ILE A 167 -15.05 9.49 4.78
N ALA A 168 -14.21 10.28 4.12
CA ALA A 168 -13.08 10.99 4.71
C ALA A 168 -13.42 12.35 5.33
N GLN A 169 -14.65 12.82 5.12
CA GLN A 169 -15.21 14.06 5.70
C GLN A 169 -16.09 13.75 6.91
#